data_60e64a2ca598a2f19580ad58d78bc60c
#
_entry.id   60e64a2ca598a2f19580ad58d78bc60c
#
_cell.length_a   1.000
_cell.length_b   1.000
_cell.length_c   1.000
_cell.angle_alpha   90.00
_cell.angle_beta   90.00
_cell.angle_gamma   90.00
#
_symmetry.space_group_name_H-M   'P 1'
#
loop_
_entity.id
_entity.type
_entity.pdbx_description
1 polymer ?
#
loop_
_entity_poly.entity_id
_entity_poly.type
_entity_poly.pdbx_seq_one_letter_code
_entity_poly.pdbx_strand_id
1 'polypeptide(L)'
;SRYGTLKKKYGPYKDIYYKNSKSQDFANWYFEKALLGFSYSSRLSEVFKHQTKAPQNSLHFKSLEPRQSAKYIFTVAFSKKEKSKNGNLYIKLELEDEFGTIDAILCDNAREKKCTNYLKDNAVPKEGNIITVHGDKTPDGDAIFINHMKVVDEIIYMNLKDLKCYIQLSQEQVIL
;
A
#
# COMPACT_ATOMS: atom_id res chain seq x y z
N SER A 1 3.99 20.16 -38.33
CA SER A 1 3.72 18.73 -38.54
C SER A 1 3.05 18.13 -37.29
N ARG A 2 2.22 17.10 -37.45
CA ARG A 2 1.53 16.39 -36.38
C ARG A 2 2.50 15.89 -35.29
N TYR A 3 3.69 15.42 -35.70
CA TYR A 3 4.76 15.02 -34.80
C TYR A 3 5.25 16.17 -33.91
N GLY A 4 5.43 17.36 -34.45
CA GLY A 4 5.84 18.53 -33.68
C GLY A 4 4.82 18.96 -32.66
N THR A 5 3.53 18.85 -32.97
CA THR A 5 2.42 19.13 -32.04
C THR A 5 2.38 18.11 -30.90
N LEU A 6 2.52 16.81 -31.19
CA LEU A 6 2.57 15.74 -30.22
C LEU A 6 3.78 15.88 -29.30
N LYS A 7 4.97 16.14 -29.83
CA LYS A 7 6.18 16.37 -29.05
C LYS A 7 6.03 17.55 -28.07
N LYS A 8 5.42 18.64 -28.55
CA LYS A 8 5.19 19.84 -27.72
C LYS A 8 4.19 19.59 -26.59
N LYS A 9 3.12 18.84 -26.89
CA LYS A 9 2.05 18.51 -25.93
C LYS A 9 2.50 17.49 -24.89
N TYR A 10 3.29 16.49 -25.26
CA TYR A 10 3.57 15.29 -24.46
C TYR A 10 5.02 15.22 -23.95
N GLY A 11 5.93 16.06 -24.45
CA GLY A 11 7.31 16.12 -23.98
C GLY A 11 7.43 16.27 -22.45
N PRO A 12 6.70 17.21 -21.81
CA PRO A 12 6.76 17.40 -20.38
C PRO A 12 6.38 16.13 -19.57
N TYR A 13 5.38 15.38 -20.02
CA TYR A 13 4.95 14.14 -19.37
C TYR A 13 5.98 13.02 -19.50
N LYS A 14 6.68 12.95 -20.64
CA LYS A 14 7.78 12.04 -20.85
C LYS A 14 8.93 12.29 -19.88
N ASP A 15 9.25 13.53 -19.63
CA ASP A 15 10.30 13.91 -18.66
C ASP A 15 9.90 13.56 -17.22
N ILE A 16 8.64 13.77 -16.85
CA ILE A 16 8.09 13.36 -15.57
C ILE A 16 8.16 11.84 -15.42
N TYR A 17 7.77 11.10 -16.44
CA TYR A 17 7.85 9.65 -16.44
C TYR A 17 9.27 9.14 -16.24
N TYR A 18 10.26 9.64 -16.96
CA TYR A 18 11.65 9.23 -16.80
C TYR A 18 12.24 9.60 -15.43
N LYS A 19 11.89 10.75 -14.89
CA LYS A 19 12.27 11.13 -13.53
C LYS A 19 11.69 10.17 -12.47
N ASN A 20 10.52 9.61 -12.75
CA ASN A 20 9.77 8.72 -11.86
C ASN A 20 9.75 7.26 -12.37
N SER A 21 10.70 6.88 -13.24
CA SER A 21 10.75 5.52 -13.82
C SER A 21 10.81 4.40 -12.77
N LYS A 22 11.33 4.69 -11.57
CA LYS A 22 11.26 3.78 -10.41
C LYS A 22 9.83 3.50 -9.91
N SER A 23 8.87 4.33 -10.34
CA SER A 23 7.44 4.19 -9.98
C SER A 23 6.63 3.48 -11.06
N GLN A 24 7.25 3.00 -12.14
CA GLN A 24 6.54 2.30 -13.23
C GLN A 24 5.89 1.01 -12.73
N ASP A 25 6.62 0.21 -11.97
CA ASP A 25 6.08 -1.04 -11.42
C ASP A 25 4.89 -0.77 -10.50
N PHE A 26 4.96 0.33 -9.72
CA PHE A 26 3.83 0.77 -8.89
C PHE A 26 2.65 1.24 -9.74
N ALA A 27 2.88 2.00 -10.80
CA ALA A 27 1.81 2.44 -11.70
C ALA A 27 1.14 1.24 -12.36
N ASN A 28 1.90 0.27 -12.85
CA ASN A 28 1.37 -0.96 -13.42
C ASN A 28 0.53 -1.72 -12.39
N TRP A 29 1.07 -1.94 -11.19
CA TRP A 29 0.35 -2.59 -10.10
C TRP A 29 -0.96 -1.87 -9.76
N TYR A 30 -0.92 -0.54 -9.61
CA TYR A 30 -2.08 0.27 -9.25
C TYR A 30 -3.17 0.23 -10.31
N PHE A 31 -2.82 0.41 -11.58
CA PHE A 31 -3.80 0.45 -12.66
C PHE A 31 -4.36 -0.93 -12.97
N GLU A 32 -3.57 -1.98 -12.91
CA GLU A 32 -4.08 -3.34 -13.04
C GLU A 32 -5.09 -3.63 -11.93
N LYS A 33 -4.77 -3.32 -10.68
CA LYS A 33 -5.69 -3.49 -9.56
C LYS A 33 -6.96 -2.66 -9.72
N ALA A 34 -6.85 -1.41 -10.14
CA ALA A 34 -8.00 -0.52 -10.35
C ALA A 34 -8.92 -0.97 -11.48
N LEU A 35 -8.37 -1.52 -12.56
CA LEU A 35 -9.12 -1.91 -13.76
C LEU A 35 -9.60 -3.36 -13.73
N LEU A 36 -8.80 -4.27 -13.17
CA LEU A 36 -9.02 -5.71 -13.20
C LEU A 36 -9.40 -6.29 -11.83
N GLY A 37 -9.29 -5.49 -10.76
CA GLY A 37 -9.51 -5.93 -9.38
C GLY A 37 -8.28 -6.59 -8.73
N PHE A 38 -7.24 -6.90 -9.51
CA PHE A 38 -5.99 -7.50 -9.03
C PHE A 38 -4.82 -7.13 -9.95
N SER A 39 -3.59 -7.28 -9.45
CA SER A 39 -2.38 -7.03 -10.24
C SER A 39 -1.77 -8.33 -10.74
N TYR A 40 -1.44 -8.36 -12.03
CA TYR A 40 -0.80 -9.48 -12.72
C TYR A 40 0.71 -9.34 -12.85
N SER A 41 1.16 -8.14 -13.20
CA SER A 41 2.54 -7.92 -13.62
C SER A 41 3.49 -7.68 -12.45
N SER A 42 2.98 -7.21 -11.32
CA SER A 42 3.80 -6.81 -10.18
C SER A 42 3.13 -7.14 -8.85
N ARG A 43 3.93 -7.50 -7.86
CA ARG A 43 3.47 -7.71 -6.48
C ARG A 43 3.77 -6.47 -5.65
N LEU A 44 2.83 -6.11 -4.77
CA LEU A 44 2.98 -4.93 -3.91
C LEU A 44 4.30 -4.97 -3.12
N SER A 45 4.66 -6.11 -2.56
CA SER A 45 5.92 -6.30 -1.81
C SER A 45 7.18 -6.12 -2.67
N GLU A 46 7.12 -6.46 -3.97
CA GLU A 46 8.23 -6.27 -4.91
C GLU A 46 8.36 -4.81 -5.35
N VAL A 47 7.23 -4.15 -5.61
CA VAL A 47 7.19 -2.73 -5.96
C VAL A 47 7.85 -1.87 -4.89
N PHE A 48 7.62 -2.17 -3.63
CA PHE A 48 8.11 -1.39 -2.49
C PHE A 48 9.38 -1.95 -1.83
N LYS A 49 10.01 -2.98 -2.38
CA LYS A 49 11.20 -3.64 -1.78
C LYS A 49 12.35 -2.70 -1.45
N HIS A 50 12.52 -1.62 -2.22
CA HIS A 50 13.60 -0.65 -2.01
C HIS A 50 13.24 0.46 -1.02
N GLN A 51 11.95 0.73 -0.81
CA GLN A 51 11.48 1.81 0.06
C GLN A 51 11.26 1.36 1.51
N THR A 52 10.95 0.08 1.73
CA THR A 52 10.49 -0.43 3.02
C THR A 52 11.37 -1.55 3.60
N LYS A 53 12.63 -1.69 3.14
CA LYS A 53 13.56 -2.75 3.58
C LYS A 53 12.94 -4.16 3.45
N ALA A 54 12.61 -4.54 2.21
CA ALA A 54 12.08 -5.85 1.86
C ALA A 54 10.81 -6.24 2.66
N PRO A 55 9.68 -5.56 2.43
CA PRO A 55 8.42 -5.93 3.06
C PRO A 55 7.98 -7.32 2.59
N GLN A 56 7.35 -8.05 3.49
CA GLN A 56 6.78 -9.36 3.21
C GLN A 56 5.32 -9.24 2.74
N ASN A 57 4.74 -10.35 2.31
CA ASN A 57 3.38 -10.49 1.83
C ASN A 57 2.57 -11.50 2.68
N SER A 58 1.32 -11.72 2.33
CA SER A 58 0.44 -12.63 3.05
C SER A 58 0.88 -14.10 2.99
N LEU A 59 1.58 -14.53 1.94
CA LEU A 59 2.14 -15.88 1.89
C LEU A 59 3.22 -16.09 2.95
N HIS A 60 4.09 -15.09 3.14
CA HIS A 60 5.08 -15.13 4.21
C HIS A 60 4.40 -15.18 5.58
N PHE A 61 3.34 -14.38 5.80
CA PHE A 61 2.57 -14.44 7.05
C PHE A 61 2.03 -15.84 7.33
N LYS A 62 1.49 -16.53 6.33
CA LYS A 62 0.98 -17.89 6.49
C LYS A 62 2.06 -18.89 6.91
N SER A 63 3.30 -18.70 6.45
CA SER A 63 4.45 -19.55 6.77
C SER A 63 5.10 -19.25 8.13
N LEU A 64 4.81 -18.10 8.74
CA LEU A 64 5.36 -17.75 10.05
C LEU A 64 4.75 -18.57 11.18
N GLU A 65 5.57 -18.87 12.16
CA GLU A 65 5.09 -19.40 13.45
C GLU A 65 4.39 -18.32 14.27
N PRO A 66 3.43 -18.70 15.14
CA PRO A 66 2.80 -17.78 16.07
C PRO A 66 3.82 -16.98 16.90
N ARG A 67 3.54 -15.70 17.14
CA ARG A 67 4.39 -14.73 17.85
C ARG A 67 5.67 -14.30 17.12
N GLN A 68 5.92 -14.77 15.92
CA GLN A 68 7.01 -14.22 15.09
C GLN A 68 6.61 -12.87 14.50
N SER A 69 7.61 -11.98 14.44
CA SER A 69 7.49 -10.63 13.89
C SER A 69 7.96 -10.55 12.45
N ALA A 70 7.26 -9.78 11.63
CA ALA A 70 7.76 -9.38 10.32
C ALA A 70 7.24 -7.99 9.90
N LYS A 71 7.83 -7.48 8.82
CA LYS A 71 7.35 -6.27 8.15
C LYS A 71 6.60 -6.65 6.90
N TYR A 72 5.47 -6.02 6.74
CA TYR A 72 4.55 -6.28 5.64
C TYR A 72 4.20 -4.99 4.92
N ILE A 73 3.72 -5.14 3.69
CA ILE A 73 3.05 -4.08 2.96
C ILE A 73 1.74 -4.62 2.40
N PHE A 74 0.67 -3.86 2.60
CA PHE A 74 -0.68 -4.24 2.23
C PHE A 74 -1.48 -3.05 1.75
N THR A 75 -2.59 -3.34 1.09
CA THR A 75 -3.67 -2.40 0.88
C THR A 75 -4.72 -2.58 1.98
N VAL A 76 -5.30 -1.50 2.45
CA VAL A 76 -6.41 -1.54 3.42
C VAL A 76 -7.70 -1.86 2.68
N ALA A 77 -8.30 -3.01 2.95
CA ALA A 77 -9.61 -3.37 2.46
C ALA A 77 -10.72 -2.84 3.38
N PHE A 78 -10.48 -2.84 4.69
CA PHE A 78 -11.41 -2.30 5.68
C PHE A 78 -10.65 -1.76 6.90
N SER A 79 -11.20 -0.73 7.53
CA SER A 79 -10.68 -0.21 8.80
C SER A 79 -11.79 0.30 9.71
N LYS A 80 -11.65 0.07 11.01
CA LYS A 80 -12.58 0.57 12.02
C LYS A 80 -11.86 0.87 13.33
N LYS A 81 -12.15 2.05 13.89
CA LYS A 81 -11.70 2.42 15.23
C LYS A 81 -12.79 2.12 16.24
N GLU A 82 -12.45 1.41 17.31
CA GLU A 82 -13.36 0.99 18.33
C GLU A 82 -12.74 1.07 19.73
N LYS A 83 -13.55 0.85 20.76
CA LYS A 83 -13.11 0.66 22.14
C LYS A 83 -13.48 -0.74 22.61
N SER A 84 -12.56 -1.39 23.26
CA SER A 84 -12.79 -2.67 23.90
C SER A 84 -13.72 -2.50 25.14
N LYS A 85 -14.25 -3.60 25.66
CA LYS A 85 -15.06 -3.61 26.89
C LYS A 85 -14.33 -2.97 28.08
N ASN A 86 -13.00 -3.05 28.10
CA ASN A 86 -12.15 -2.46 29.14
C ASN A 86 -11.77 -0.99 28.85
N GLY A 87 -12.38 -0.36 27.84
CA GLY A 87 -12.13 1.03 27.46
C GLY A 87 -10.86 1.27 26.63
N ASN A 88 -10.07 0.25 26.33
CA ASN A 88 -8.87 0.38 25.50
C ASN A 88 -9.23 0.65 24.05
N LEU A 89 -8.56 1.63 23.48
CA LEU A 89 -8.73 2.01 22.08
C LEU A 89 -8.02 1.01 21.16
N TYR A 90 -8.66 0.65 20.05
CA TYR A 90 -8.04 -0.15 19.00
C TYR A 90 -8.53 0.22 17.61
N ILE A 91 -7.70 -0.09 16.62
CA ILE A 91 -8.05 -0.03 15.19
C ILE A 91 -8.00 -1.46 14.68
N LYS A 92 -9.13 -1.96 14.20
CA LYS A 92 -9.22 -3.20 13.43
C LYS A 92 -9.03 -2.87 11.96
N LEU A 93 -8.19 -3.65 11.28
CA LEU A 93 -7.90 -3.55 9.86
C LEU A 93 -8.11 -4.91 9.21
N GLU A 94 -8.63 -4.89 8.01
CA GLU A 94 -8.56 -5.98 7.06
C GLU A 94 -7.58 -5.56 5.96
N LEU A 95 -6.50 -6.31 5.82
CA LEU A 95 -5.37 -6.02 4.97
C LEU A 95 -5.33 -7.02 3.83
N GLU A 96 -5.11 -6.57 2.61
CA GLU A 96 -5.08 -7.43 1.43
C GLU A 96 -3.81 -7.21 0.59
N ASP A 97 -3.41 -8.27 -0.08
CA ASP A 97 -2.45 -8.28 -1.18
C ASP A 97 -2.92 -9.23 -2.30
N GLU A 98 -2.05 -9.55 -3.25
CA GLU A 98 -2.35 -10.40 -4.40
C GLU A 98 -2.64 -11.86 -4.01
N PHE A 99 -2.38 -12.26 -2.78
CA PHE A 99 -2.46 -13.64 -2.30
C PHE A 99 -3.56 -13.87 -1.27
N GLY A 100 -4.20 -12.81 -0.79
CA GLY A 100 -5.32 -12.90 0.14
C GLY A 100 -5.42 -11.77 1.15
N THR A 101 -6.27 -12.00 2.12
CA THR A 101 -6.64 -11.03 3.15
C THR A 101 -6.16 -11.53 4.52
N ILE A 102 -5.76 -10.61 5.38
CA ILE A 102 -5.32 -10.86 6.76
C ILE A 102 -5.94 -9.82 7.69
N ASP A 103 -6.45 -10.25 8.81
CA ASP A 103 -6.86 -9.37 9.88
C ASP A 103 -5.66 -8.80 10.62
N ALA A 104 -5.73 -7.53 11.01
CA ALA A 104 -4.70 -6.87 11.80
C ALA A 104 -5.30 -5.92 12.84
N ILE A 105 -4.64 -5.81 13.98
CA ILE A 105 -5.14 -5.02 15.10
C ILE A 105 -4.00 -4.16 15.67
N LEU A 106 -4.22 -2.84 15.70
CA LEU A 106 -3.41 -1.92 16.49
C LEU A 106 -4.19 -1.56 17.74
N CYS A 107 -3.73 -1.96 18.91
CA CYS A 107 -4.47 -1.76 20.15
C CYS A 107 -3.63 -1.14 21.26
N ASP A 108 -4.32 -0.45 22.16
CA ASP A 108 -3.80 -0.08 23.48
C ASP A 108 -3.88 -1.27 24.42
N ASN A 109 -2.92 -1.40 25.29
CA ASN A 109 -2.94 -2.33 26.40
C ASN A 109 -2.56 -1.64 27.72
N ALA A 110 -2.47 -2.39 28.81
CA ALA A 110 -2.16 -1.83 30.13
C ALA A 110 -0.78 -1.17 30.21
N ARG A 111 0.18 -1.59 29.38
CA ARG A 111 1.58 -1.09 29.39
C ARG A 111 1.85 -0.05 28.30
N GLU A 112 1.23 -0.20 27.15
CA GLU A 112 1.53 0.58 25.94
C GLU A 112 0.26 1.14 25.31
N LYS A 113 0.32 2.40 24.93
CA LYS A 113 -0.77 3.14 24.26
C LYS A 113 -0.48 3.29 22.77
N LYS A 114 -0.21 2.17 22.07
CA LYS A 114 0.18 2.16 20.65
C LYS A 114 -0.86 2.81 19.74
N CYS A 115 -2.13 2.45 19.90
CA CYS A 115 -3.22 3.00 19.12
C CYS A 115 -3.44 4.49 19.42
N THR A 116 -3.49 4.86 20.70
CA THR A 116 -3.61 6.27 21.11
C THR A 116 -2.44 7.11 20.58
N ASN A 117 -1.21 6.61 20.67
CA ASN A 117 -0.03 7.33 20.19
C ASN A 117 -0.03 7.48 18.67
N TYR A 118 -0.41 6.44 17.93
CA TYR A 118 -0.54 6.52 16.48
C TYR A 118 -1.55 7.61 16.07
N LEU A 119 -2.69 7.68 16.74
CA LEU A 119 -3.77 8.62 16.43
C LEU A 119 -3.50 10.07 16.81
N LYS A 120 -2.41 10.36 17.56
CA LYS A 120 -2.00 11.76 17.83
C LYS A 120 -1.55 12.46 16.55
N ASP A 121 -0.81 11.73 15.71
CA ASP A 121 -0.15 12.31 14.53
C ASP A 121 -0.73 11.77 13.21
N ASN A 122 -1.61 10.76 13.26
CA ASN A 122 -2.12 10.08 12.07
C ASN A 122 -3.63 9.90 12.14
N ALA A 123 -4.28 9.93 11.00
CA ALA A 123 -5.66 9.51 10.86
C ALA A 123 -5.77 7.96 10.82
N VAL A 124 -6.98 7.45 11.05
CA VAL A 124 -7.29 6.03 10.78
C VAL A 124 -7.08 5.77 9.29
N PRO A 125 -6.31 4.73 8.91
CA PRO A 125 -6.13 4.41 7.50
C PRO A 125 -7.47 4.16 6.82
N LYS A 126 -7.62 4.62 5.59
CA LYS A 126 -8.85 4.46 4.80
C LYS A 126 -8.71 3.28 3.85
N GLU A 127 -9.86 2.73 3.43
CA GLU A 127 -9.92 1.77 2.35
C GLU A 127 -9.15 2.28 1.11
N GLY A 128 -8.37 1.41 0.49
CA GLY A 128 -7.49 1.73 -0.63
C GLY A 128 -6.13 2.33 -0.25
N ASN A 129 -5.91 2.74 1.01
CA ASN A 129 -4.57 3.16 1.42
C ASN A 129 -3.60 1.99 1.37
N ILE A 130 -2.37 2.29 0.95
CA ILE A 130 -1.25 1.37 1.06
C ILE A 130 -0.56 1.65 2.38
N ILE A 131 -0.37 0.64 3.19
CA ILE A 131 0.29 0.76 4.49
C ILE A 131 1.43 -0.23 4.64
N THR A 132 2.47 0.18 5.34
CA THR A 132 3.49 -0.73 5.88
C THR A 132 3.14 -1.04 7.32
N VAL A 133 3.23 -2.31 7.68
CA VAL A 133 2.92 -2.83 9.01
C VAL A 133 4.12 -3.62 9.53
N HIS A 134 4.53 -3.35 10.75
CA HIS A 134 5.43 -4.21 11.51
C HIS A 134 4.64 -4.77 12.68
N GLY A 135 4.56 -6.08 12.79
CA GLY A 135 3.74 -6.72 13.82
C GLY A 135 4.06 -8.18 14.01
N ASP A 136 3.44 -8.75 15.04
CA ASP A 136 3.61 -10.12 15.47
C ASP A 136 2.39 -10.94 15.05
N LYS A 137 2.64 -12.16 14.58
CA LYS A 137 1.55 -13.12 14.33
C LYS A 137 0.88 -13.46 15.66
N THR A 138 -0.45 -13.40 15.71
CA THR A 138 -1.22 -13.74 16.92
C THR A 138 -0.98 -15.18 17.36
N PRO A 139 -1.20 -15.52 18.65
CA PRO A 139 -1.01 -16.88 19.15
C PRO A 139 -1.89 -17.93 18.48
N ASP A 140 -3.11 -17.55 18.05
CA ASP A 140 -4.04 -18.36 17.25
C ASP A 140 -3.62 -18.47 15.77
N GLY A 141 -2.72 -17.59 15.32
CA GLY A 141 -2.18 -17.61 13.96
C GLY A 141 -3.04 -16.91 12.90
N ASP A 142 -4.12 -16.24 13.29
CA ASP A 142 -5.13 -15.74 12.35
C ASP A 142 -4.96 -14.26 12.01
N ALA A 143 -4.24 -13.49 12.83
CA ALA A 143 -4.11 -12.04 12.65
C ALA A 143 -2.70 -11.51 12.95
N ILE A 144 -2.50 -10.22 12.69
CA ILE A 144 -1.29 -9.47 13.03
C ILE A 144 -1.60 -8.53 14.21
N PHE A 145 -0.86 -8.65 15.31
CA PHE A 145 -0.77 -7.60 16.31
C PHE A 145 0.22 -6.55 15.84
N ILE A 146 -0.29 -5.37 15.50
CA ILE A 146 0.52 -4.28 14.95
C ILE A 146 1.34 -3.62 16.06
N ASN A 147 2.65 -3.53 15.86
CA ASN A 147 3.57 -2.76 16.69
C ASN A 147 3.77 -1.35 16.11
N HIS A 148 3.96 -1.26 14.79
CA HIS A 148 4.08 0.00 14.06
C HIS A 148 3.39 -0.10 12.71
N MET A 149 2.73 0.97 12.29
CA MET A 149 2.21 1.10 10.93
C MET A 149 2.42 2.51 10.40
N LYS A 150 2.51 2.61 9.09
CA LYS A 150 2.64 3.88 8.39
C LYS A 150 1.89 3.80 7.06
N VAL A 151 1.06 4.80 6.77
CA VAL A 151 0.48 4.99 5.43
C VAL A 151 1.61 5.42 4.49
N VAL A 152 1.69 4.78 3.32
CA VAL A 152 2.66 5.12 2.29
C VAL A 152 2.32 6.48 1.71
N ASP A 153 3.33 7.32 1.58
CA ASP A 153 3.25 8.75 1.37
C ASP A 153 2.45 9.17 0.12
N GLU A 154 1.68 10.25 0.23
CA GLU A 154 0.90 10.88 -0.86
C GLU A 154 1.73 11.30 -2.07
N ILE A 155 3.04 11.49 -1.93
CA ILE A 155 3.96 11.81 -3.03
C ILE A 155 3.86 10.78 -4.15
N ILE A 156 3.63 9.51 -3.82
CA ILE A 156 3.42 8.45 -4.81
C ILE A 156 2.11 8.67 -5.57
N TYR A 157 1.07 9.16 -4.91
CA TYR A 157 -0.23 9.43 -5.55
C TYR A 157 -0.21 10.66 -6.48
N MET A 158 0.56 11.68 -6.14
CA MET A 158 0.74 12.84 -7.04
C MET A 158 1.47 12.44 -8.33
N ASN A 159 2.52 11.63 -8.22
CA ASN A 159 3.23 11.09 -9.37
C ASN A 159 2.36 10.16 -10.22
N LEU A 160 1.36 9.51 -9.65
CA LEU A 160 0.42 8.64 -10.37
C LEU A 160 -0.52 9.41 -11.30
N LYS A 161 -0.98 10.61 -10.93
CA LYS A 161 -1.80 11.43 -11.83
C LYS A 161 -1.03 11.78 -13.10
N ASP A 162 0.24 12.11 -12.95
CA ASP A 162 1.12 12.43 -14.06
C ASP A 162 1.42 11.19 -14.93
N LEU A 163 1.66 10.04 -14.29
CA LEU A 163 1.85 8.76 -14.96
C LEU A 163 0.58 8.27 -15.68
N LYS A 164 -0.61 8.51 -15.12
CA LYS A 164 -1.89 8.19 -15.77
C LYS A 164 -2.03 8.95 -17.09
N CYS A 165 -1.71 10.24 -17.10
CA CYS A 165 -1.68 11.02 -18.32
C CYS A 165 -0.71 10.43 -19.33
N TYR A 166 0.50 10.02 -18.92
CA TYR A 166 1.50 9.44 -19.80
C TYR A 166 1.06 8.11 -20.43
N ILE A 167 0.47 7.21 -19.64
CA ILE A 167 -0.01 5.90 -20.12
C ILE A 167 -1.15 6.09 -21.14
N GLN A 168 -2.11 6.98 -20.86
CA GLN A 168 -3.17 7.31 -21.83
C GLN A 168 -2.58 7.84 -23.16
N LEU A 169 -1.56 8.66 -23.06
CA LEU A 169 -0.87 9.21 -24.23
C LEU A 169 -0.08 8.16 -25.02
N SER A 170 0.53 7.21 -24.34
CA SER A 170 1.25 6.10 -24.99
C SER A 170 0.29 5.20 -25.76
N GLN A 171 -0.90 4.95 -25.22
CA GLN A 171 -1.94 4.18 -25.89
C GLN A 171 -2.49 4.90 -27.12
N GLU A 172 -2.70 6.21 -27.06
CA GLU A 172 -3.12 7.01 -28.21
C GLU A 172 -2.04 7.08 -29.31
N GLN A 173 -0.75 6.93 -28.96
CA GLN A 173 0.35 6.89 -29.92
C GLN A 173 0.46 5.55 -30.66
N VAL A 174 0.02 4.45 -30.04
CA VAL A 174 0.06 3.09 -30.66
C VAL A 174 -1.06 2.91 -31.68
N ILE A 175 -2.14 3.70 -31.58
CA ILE A 175 -3.29 3.65 -32.50
C ILE A 175 -3.05 4.54 -33.76
N LEU A 176 -1.93 5.19 -33.86
CA LEU A 176 -1.52 6.09 -34.98
C LEU A 176 -0.35 5.53 -35.77
#